data_da56d3d29ba388200cfff4c71acca5a7
#
_entry.id   da56d3d29ba388200cfff4c71acca5a7
#
_cell.length_a   1.000
_cell.length_b   1.000
_cell.length_c   1.000
_cell.angle_alpha   90.00
_cell.angle_beta   90.00
_cell.angle_gamma   90.00
#
_symmetry.space_group_name_H-M   'P 1'
#
loop_
_entity.id
_entity.type
_entity.pdbx_description
1 polymer ?
#
loop_
_entity_poly.entity_id
_entity_poly.type
_entity_poly.pdbx_seq_one_letter_code
_entity_poly.pdbx_strand_id
1 'polypeptide(L)'
;MSLSVNENELLQAYELNSINPTKWEDVKRQNLGHTGDLAYSHGEDWSDPLGLRSTLPTARSDEADILSKINISSKMFDAKSFLNTVHPNATYPELSQGAAHLKKTMVQRSEALRVLVDQNFDRFVTVKATNDNVFREMSESVGSPFGAGPDEGVKALRASLAGASAQANDVFRPILENYAKSSKLRNTLGVFQRSHFFFNLPGSLHESVEAGNYEVALRDYLKGKYLLENRPGQILPIQNESNEPPTESQLAQQRRIFARVWDAVDDIMYDMQGKLVDILREPHRSVEEQEKCFEVLLCLDPSTDPVAIFLESQHAHILTLLRSTNEHQTRAIQPHITSPTEYSDLERAKDLHGCLVLVRTSYGSRPSFEKELGASHWQSIENMVSELCRVTLQSMPVFWRIAQGHASGKYTKETAILSSSIHTQSKAWAVECVALFVQSLRRFFSLESFRLRASKPLMAQLPSWVPHPCSSLCTTHYMNSILNTIADAVKELKALSIPGTSAQLQELLLDVRFQFTEVHCFQWLQDARVCHYLENWVPNSQQPSITSYLFSFSVFNRWNAREGFYLGDVRSKQGTTKDDVDNLFVSRLKDTFVQVLHTFLEGLVRAAQSEHDVPELRTLM
;
A
#
# COMPACT_ATOMS: atom_id res chain seq x y z
N MET A 1 23.31 -66.38 29.25
CA MET A 1 23.42 -65.39 30.31
C MET A 1 22.09 -65.33 31.04
N SER A 2 22.00 -65.87 32.22
CA SER A 2 20.85 -65.84 33.10
C SER A 2 20.75 -64.41 33.65
N LEU A 3 19.81 -63.64 33.15
CA LEU A 3 19.38 -62.41 33.79
C LEU A 3 18.75 -62.80 35.13
N SER A 4 19.56 -62.82 36.21
CA SER A 4 19.02 -62.78 37.57
C SER A 4 18.40 -61.39 37.74
N VAL A 5 17.14 -61.28 37.42
CA VAL A 5 16.35 -60.06 37.70
C VAL A 5 16.27 -59.96 39.20
N ASN A 6 16.92 -58.96 39.76
CA ASN A 6 16.96 -58.72 41.19
C ASN A 6 15.52 -58.23 41.56
N GLU A 7 14.80 -59.06 42.36
CA GLU A 7 13.41 -58.76 42.77
C GLU A 7 13.28 -57.36 43.41
N ASN A 8 14.29 -56.94 44.14
CA ASN A 8 14.31 -55.63 44.78
C ASN A 8 14.45 -54.48 43.80
N GLU A 9 15.18 -54.67 42.66
CA GLU A 9 15.29 -53.64 41.59
C GLU A 9 13.97 -53.52 40.82
N LEU A 10 13.27 -54.63 40.59
CA LEU A 10 11.93 -54.62 39.97
C LEU A 10 10.92 -53.93 40.86
N LEU A 11 10.87 -54.23 42.15
CA LEU A 11 9.99 -53.59 43.11
C LEU A 11 10.23 -52.09 43.22
N GLN A 12 11.51 -51.72 43.18
CA GLN A 12 11.93 -50.32 43.23
C GLN A 12 11.64 -49.57 41.92
N ALA A 13 11.85 -50.23 40.75
CA ALA A 13 11.58 -49.65 39.46
C ALA A 13 10.07 -49.39 39.20
N TYR A 14 9.22 -50.22 39.79
CA TYR A 14 7.76 -50.09 39.68
C TYR A 14 7.08 -49.52 40.95
N GLU A 15 7.85 -49.10 41.94
CA GLU A 15 7.38 -48.57 43.24
C GLU A 15 6.33 -49.47 43.91
N LEU A 16 6.48 -50.76 43.83
CA LEU A 16 5.58 -51.75 44.43
C LEU A 16 6.18 -52.26 45.74
N ASN A 17 5.32 -52.51 46.73
CA ASN A 17 5.73 -53.06 48.06
C ASN A 17 5.85 -54.58 48.07
N SER A 18 5.26 -55.28 47.08
CA SER A 18 5.38 -56.75 46.95
C SER A 18 5.13 -57.21 45.51
N ILE A 19 5.72 -58.35 45.12
CA ILE A 19 5.56 -58.98 43.79
C ILE A 19 4.14 -59.46 43.57
N ASN A 20 3.37 -59.75 44.61
CA ASN A 20 1.96 -60.18 44.56
C ASN A 20 1.10 -59.24 45.40
N PRO A 21 0.76 -58.06 44.93
CA PRO A 21 -0.09 -57.15 45.67
C PRO A 21 -1.54 -57.72 45.74
N THR A 22 -2.01 -57.98 46.96
CA THR A 22 -3.38 -58.43 47.23
C THR A 22 -4.38 -57.29 47.19
N LYS A 23 -3.96 -56.06 47.16
CA LYS A 23 -4.75 -54.85 47.05
C LYS A 23 -4.15 -53.91 46.01
N TRP A 24 -5.00 -53.17 45.27
CA TRP A 24 -4.56 -52.11 44.36
C TRP A 24 -3.84 -51.04 45.17
N GLU A 25 -2.55 -50.86 44.94
CA GLU A 25 -1.77 -49.79 45.55
C GLU A 25 -1.78 -48.59 44.60
N ASP A 26 -2.29 -47.47 45.09
CA ASP A 26 -2.18 -46.20 44.37
C ASP A 26 -0.71 -45.78 44.30
N VAL A 27 -0.10 -45.82 43.15
CA VAL A 27 1.22 -45.31 42.90
C VAL A 27 1.24 -43.85 43.32
N LYS A 28 1.95 -43.56 44.40
CA LYS A 28 2.16 -42.18 44.85
C LYS A 28 2.99 -41.47 43.82
N ARG A 29 2.33 -40.75 42.91
CA ARG A 29 2.96 -39.83 41.96
C ARG A 29 3.59 -38.63 42.66
N GLN A 30 4.48 -38.87 43.63
CA GLN A 30 5.13 -37.81 44.40
C GLN A 30 6.35 -37.21 43.66
N ASN A 31 6.88 -37.82 42.58
CA ASN A 31 8.10 -37.38 41.92
C ASN A 31 7.92 -37.07 40.43
N LEU A 32 6.71 -36.94 39.93
CA LEU A 32 6.43 -36.29 38.66
C LEU A 32 6.01 -34.80 38.90
N GLY A 33 6.52 -34.24 39.98
CA GLY A 33 6.57 -32.82 40.18
C GLY A 33 7.60 -32.27 39.21
N HIS A 34 7.19 -31.36 38.37
CA HIS A 34 7.86 -30.55 37.36
C HIS A 34 7.72 -30.90 35.88
N THR A 35 7.17 -32.04 35.46
CA THR A 35 6.79 -32.19 34.04
C THR A 35 5.37 -31.78 33.75
N GLY A 36 4.55 -31.52 34.78
CA GLY A 36 3.19 -30.98 34.62
C GLY A 36 3.13 -29.47 34.43
N ASP A 37 4.18 -28.74 34.84
CA ASP A 37 4.21 -27.28 34.74
C ASP A 37 4.72 -26.75 33.39
N LEU A 38 5.20 -27.63 32.51
CA LEU A 38 5.64 -27.21 31.15
C LEU A 38 4.51 -27.19 30.13
N ALA A 39 3.27 -27.54 30.52
CA ALA A 39 2.10 -27.42 29.63
C ALA A 39 1.44 -26.04 29.69
N TYR A 40 1.97 -25.10 30.45
CA TYR A 40 1.54 -23.70 30.42
C TYR A 40 2.43 -22.86 29.51
N SER A 41 2.48 -23.20 28.22
CA SER A 41 2.76 -22.18 27.23
C SER A 41 1.52 -21.28 27.17
N HIS A 42 1.70 -20.05 27.58
CA HIS A 42 0.68 -19.03 27.48
C HIS A 42 0.06 -19.02 26.08
N GLY A 43 -1.19 -19.42 25.95
CA GLY A 43 -2.04 -18.81 24.94
C GLY A 43 -2.88 -19.68 24.05
N GLU A 44 -2.64 -20.98 23.82
CA GLU A 44 -3.37 -21.62 22.70
C GLU A 44 -4.36 -22.76 23.07
N ASP A 45 -4.36 -23.31 24.28
CA ASP A 45 -5.26 -24.45 24.63
C ASP A 45 -6.14 -24.26 25.86
N TRP A 46 -6.28 -23.05 26.36
CA TRP A 46 -7.24 -22.83 27.42
C TRP A 46 -8.65 -22.63 26.83
N SER A 47 -9.53 -23.61 27.05
CA SER A 47 -10.94 -23.46 26.74
C SER A 47 -11.74 -23.33 28.03
N ASP A 48 -12.49 -22.26 28.15
CA ASP A 48 -13.45 -22.07 29.23
C ASP A 48 -14.50 -23.18 29.17
N PRO A 49 -14.67 -24.01 30.21
CA PRO A 49 -15.65 -25.10 30.23
C PRO A 49 -17.09 -24.61 30.13
N LEU A 50 -17.37 -23.39 30.55
CA LEU A 50 -18.66 -22.75 30.39
C LEU A 50 -18.89 -22.15 29.01
N GLY A 51 -17.81 -21.98 28.21
CA GLY A 51 -17.88 -21.42 26.85
C GLY A 51 -18.22 -19.93 26.81
N LEU A 52 -18.03 -19.20 27.92
CA LEU A 52 -18.39 -17.78 28.03
C LEU A 52 -17.24 -16.84 27.76
N ARG A 53 -15.98 -17.29 27.82
CA ARG A 53 -14.77 -16.51 27.54
C ARG A 53 -13.77 -17.30 26.73
N SER A 54 -13.07 -16.59 25.84
CA SER A 54 -12.02 -17.16 24.96
C SER A 54 -10.59 -17.00 25.51
N THR A 55 -10.38 -16.22 26.57
CA THR A 55 -9.04 -15.91 27.10
C THR A 55 -9.02 -15.97 28.62
N LEU A 56 -7.91 -16.49 29.18
CA LEU A 56 -7.66 -16.45 30.62
C LEU A 56 -7.51 -14.99 31.10
N PRO A 57 -8.07 -14.63 32.26
CA PRO A 57 -7.73 -13.35 32.88
C PRO A 57 -6.24 -13.34 33.24
N THR A 58 -5.54 -12.28 32.84
CA THR A 58 -4.11 -12.08 33.12
C THR A 58 -3.90 -11.90 34.63
N ALA A 59 -3.53 -12.96 35.31
CA ALA A 59 -3.15 -12.89 36.72
C ALA A 59 -1.67 -12.46 36.81
N ARG A 60 -1.38 -11.50 37.69
CA ARG A 60 -0.02 -11.07 38.01
C ARG A 60 0.74 -12.22 38.69
N SER A 61 2.06 -12.25 38.51
CA SER A 61 3.00 -13.34 38.77
C SER A 61 3.10 -13.93 40.20
N ASP A 62 2.26 -13.50 41.15
CA ASP A 62 2.37 -13.90 42.54
C ASP A 62 1.29 -14.88 43.04
N GLU A 63 0.47 -15.44 42.14
CA GLU A 63 -0.69 -16.24 42.51
C GLU A 63 -0.71 -17.65 41.89
N ALA A 64 0.40 -18.39 41.97
CA ALA A 64 0.48 -19.80 41.54
C ALA A 64 -0.59 -20.68 42.24
N ASP A 65 -0.90 -20.35 43.50
CA ASP A 65 -1.96 -21.05 44.28
C ASP A 65 -3.38 -20.77 43.73
N ILE A 66 -3.63 -19.61 43.15
CA ILE A 66 -4.92 -19.30 42.55
C ILE A 66 -5.06 -20.01 41.21
N LEU A 67 -3.98 -20.04 40.40
CA LEU A 67 -3.97 -20.76 39.13
C LEU A 67 -4.22 -22.27 39.33
N SER A 68 -3.68 -22.88 40.41
CA SER A 68 -3.93 -24.29 40.73
C SER A 68 -5.39 -24.57 41.10
N LYS A 69 -6.08 -23.59 41.70
CA LYS A 69 -7.51 -23.69 42.05
C LYS A 69 -8.46 -23.40 40.89
N ILE A 70 -7.98 -22.69 39.88
CA ILE A 70 -8.76 -22.34 38.68
C ILE A 70 -8.63 -23.43 37.61
N ASN A 71 -7.53 -24.16 37.57
CA ASN A 71 -7.30 -25.17 36.56
C ASN A 71 -8.12 -26.43 36.77
N ILE A 72 -9.02 -26.75 35.83
CA ILE A 72 -9.91 -27.90 35.87
C ILE A 72 -9.17 -29.24 35.95
N SER A 73 -7.97 -29.32 35.38
CA SER A 73 -7.15 -30.53 35.42
C SER A 73 -6.40 -30.69 36.75
N SER A 74 -6.45 -29.71 37.65
CA SER A 74 -5.80 -29.76 38.96
C SER A 74 -6.65 -30.50 39.97
N LYS A 75 -5.98 -31.29 40.83
CA LYS A 75 -6.66 -31.93 42.01
C LYS A 75 -7.20 -30.90 43.03
N MET A 76 -6.69 -29.67 42.97
CA MET A 76 -7.06 -28.57 43.89
C MET A 76 -8.11 -27.65 43.31
N PHE A 77 -8.73 -28.03 42.19
CA PHE A 77 -9.78 -27.24 41.55
C PHE A 77 -10.95 -26.93 42.49
N ASP A 78 -11.24 -25.63 42.62
CA ASP A 78 -12.40 -25.16 43.36
C ASP A 78 -13.34 -24.34 42.44
N ALA A 79 -14.55 -24.86 42.26
CA ALA A 79 -15.54 -24.26 41.36
C ALA A 79 -15.95 -22.83 41.78
N LYS A 80 -15.95 -22.53 43.10
CA LYS A 80 -16.29 -21.19 43.59
C LYS A 80 -15.21 -20.19 43.28
N SER A 81 -13.94 -20.57 43.48
CA SER A 81 -12.80 -19.75 43.14
C SER A 81 -12.69 -19.54 41.63
N PHE A 82 -13.02 -20.55 40.81
CA PHE A 82 -13.07 -20.45 39.35
C PHE A 82 -14.11 -19.42 38.91
N LEU A 83 -15.37 -19.54 39.40
CA LEU A 83 -16.44 -18.60 39.02
C LEU A 83 -16.13 -17.16 39.43
N ASN A 84 -15.60 -16.97 40.63
CA ASN A 84 -15.32 -15.63 41.16
C ASN A 84 -14.15 -14.94 40.41
N THR A 85 -13.20 -15.72 39.91
CA THR A 85 -12.00 -15.16 39.27
C THR A 85 -12.16 -15.04 37.76
N VAL A 86 -12.75 -16.03 37.11
CA VAL A 86 -12.87 -16.06 35.65
C VAL A 86 -14.16 -15.33 35.20
N HIS A 87 -15.24 -15.44 35.97
CA HIS A 87 -16.56 -14.88 35.64
C HIS A 87 -17.15 -13.99 36.72
N PRO A 88 -16.44 -12.95 37.23
CA PRO A 88 -16.93 -12.14 38.36
C PRO A 88 -18.20 -11.35 38.05
N ASN A 89 -18.45 -11.05 36.78
CA ASN A 89 -19.59 -10.22 36.35
C ASN A 89 -20.60 -10.99 35.48
N ALA A 90 -20.59 -12.34 35.52
CA ALA A 90 -21.50 -13.13 34.71
C ALA A 90 -22.92 -13.04 35.23
N THR A 91 -23.85 -12.77 34.32
CA THR A 91 -25.29 -12.71 34.66
C THR A 91 -25.89 -14.12 34.80
N TYR A 92 -27.00 -14.22 35.54
CA TYR A 92 -27.69 -15.51 35.75
C TYR A 92 -28.01 -16.24 34.43
N PRO A 93 -28.53 -15.57 33.36
CA PRO A 93 -28.80 -16.25 32.09
C PRO A 93 -27.54 -16.78 31.43
N GLU A 94 -26.41 -16.05 31.49
CA GLU A 94 -25.13 -16.50 30.96
C GLU A 94 -24.59 -17.72 31.69
N LEU A 95 -24.64 -17.71 33.02
CA LEU A 95 -24.24 -18.89 33.81
C LEU A 95 -25.15 -20.11 33.55
N SER A 96 -26.44 -19.88 33.32
CA SER A 96 -27.38 -20.95 32.95
C SER A 96 -27.05 -21.54 31.57
N GLN A 97 -26.68 -20.69 30.61
CA GLN A 97 -26.23 -21.13 29.29
C GLN A 97 -24.90 -21.88 29.37
N GLY A 98 -23.95 -21.39 30.16
CA GLY A 98 -22.68 -22.06 30.43
C GLY A 98 -22.86 -23.44 31.09
N ALA A 99 -23.78 -23.55 32.05
CA ALA A 99 -24.12 -24.83 32.69
C ALA A 99 -24.74 -25.82 31.69
N ALA A 100 -25.60 -25.35 30.78
CA ALA A 100 -26.14 -26.18 29.71
C ALA A 100 -25.04 -26.66 28.74
N HIS A 101 -24.08 -25.79 28.40
CA HIS A 101 -22.91 -26.13 27.58
C HIS A 101 -22.03 -27.18 28.27
N LEU A 102 -21.72 -26.99 29.53
CA LEU A 102 -20.94 -27.95 30.33
C LEU A 102 -21.64 -29.32 30.37
N LYS A 103 -22.94 -29.35 30.61
CA LYS A 103 -23.73 -30.60 30.62
C LYS A 103 -23.67 -31.31 29.26
N LYS A 104 -23.77 -30.56 28.16
CA LYS A 104 -23.66 -31.10 26.79
C LYS A 104 -22.29 -31.71 26.54
N THR A 105 -21.21 -31.03 26.90
CA THR A 105 -19.86 -31.53 26.75
C THR A 105 -19.55 -32.75 27.62
N MET A 106 -20.10 -32.82 28.84
CA MET A 106 -20.00 -34.01 29.69
C MET A 106 -20.71 -35.21 29.05
N VAL A 107 -21.93 -35.03 28.52
CA VAL A 107 -22.65 -36.11 27.82
C VAL A 107 -21.85 -36.57 26.59
N GLN A 108 -21.34 -35.67 25.79
CA GLN A 108 -20.52 -36.02 24.63
C GLN A 108 -19.26 -36.80 25.01
N ARG A 109 -18.55 -36.40 26.08
CA ARG A 109 -17.37 -37.14 26.56
C ARG A 109 -17.73 -38.52 27.11
N SER A 110 -18.87 -38.65 27.85
CA SER A 110 -19.31 -39.94 28.35
C SER A 110 -19.71 -40.90 27.23
N GLU A 111 -20.31 -40.35 26.16
CA GLU A 111 -20.70 -41.13 24.99
C GLU A 111 -19.46 -41.54 24.16
N ALA A 112 -18.48 -40.66 24.03
CA ALA A 112 -17.20 -41.00 23.39
C ALA A 112 -16.43 -42.10 24.15
N LEU A 113 -16.42 -42.04 25.49
CA LEU A 113 -15.86 -43.12 26.33
C LEU A 113 -16.62 -44.45 26.19
N ARG A 114 -17.93 -44.38 26.10
CA ARG A 114 -18.78 -45.57 25.88
C ARG A 114 -18.47 -46.21 24.51
N VAL A 115 -18.42 -45.42 23.48
CA VAL A 115 -18.04 -45.87 22.12
C VAL A 115 -16.65 -46.52 22.13
N LEU A 116 -15.69 -45.92 22.84
CA LEU A 116 -14.33 -46.44 22.93
C LEU A 116 -14.28 -47.80 23.66
N VAL A 117 -15.09 -47.97 24.71
CA VAL A 117 -15.23 -49.24 25.43
C VAL A 117 -15.94 -50.27 24.54
N ASP A 118 -17.00 -49.90 23.83
CA ASP A 118 -17.74 -50.78 22.93
C ASP A 118 -16.85 -51.25 21.75
N GLN A 119 -16.08 -50.37 21.15
CA GLN A 119 -15.17 -50.72 20.07
C GLN A 119 -14.02 -51.66 20.45
N ASN A 120 -13.62 -51.65 21.71
CA ASN A 120 -12.55 -52.52 22.23
C ASN A 120 -13.05 -53.67 23.11
N PHE A 121 -14.35 -53.82 23.25
CA PHE A 121 -14.96 -54.83 24.12
C PHE A 121 -14.49 -56.25 23.78
N ASP A 122 -14.49 -56.59 22.50
CA ASP A 122 -14.02 -57.90 22.04
C ASP A 122 -12.55 -58.16 22.36
N ARG A 123 -11.73 -57.13 22.39
CA ARG A 123 -10.32 -57.22 22.78
C ARG A 123 -10.17 -57.51 24.28
N PHE A 124 -11.00 -56.86 25.12
CA PHE A 124 -11.00 -57.14 26.57
C PHE A 124 -11.48 -58.54 26.86
N VAL A 125 -12.55 -58.99 26.17
CA VAL A 125 -13.05 -60.36 26.33
C VAL A 125 -12.02 -61.39 25.86
N THR A 126 -11.36 -61.13 24.72
CA THR A 126 -10.32 -62.03 24.21
C THR A 126 -9.12 -62.15 25.16
N VAL A 127 -8.66 -61.04 25.72
CA VAL A 127 -7.55 -61.02 26.69
C VAL A 127 -7.96 -61.77 27.94
N LYS A 128 -9.22 -61.58 28.42
CA LYS A 128 -9.71 -62.35 29.58
C LYS A 128 -9.81 -63.83 29.29
N ALA A 129 -10.34 -64.22 28.13
CA ALA A 129 -10.48 -65.61 27.74
C ALA A 129 -9.10 -66.32 27.59
N THR A 130 -8.12 -65.61 27.00
CA THR A 130 -6.73 -66.13 26.91
C THR A 130 -6.09 -66.27 28.28
N ASN A 131 -6.29 -65.33 29.19
CA ASN A 131 -5.80 -65.42 30.56
C ASN A 131 -6.44 -66.55 31.33
N ASP A 132 -7.75 -66.72 31.20
CA ASP A 132 -8.47 -67.84 31.85
C ASP A 132 -8.06 -69.19 31.27
N ASN A 133 -7.76 -69.27 29.97
CA ASN A 133 -7.24 -70.49 29.34
C ASN A 133 -5.84 -70.85 29.82
N VAL A 134 -4.92 -69.85 29.87
CA VAL A 134 -3.56 -70.04 30.42
C VAL A 134 -3.60 -70.47 31.88
N PHE A 135 -4.50 -69.87 32.70
CA PHE A 135 -4.68 -70.25 34.08
C PHE A 135 -5.19 -71.69 34.22
N ARG A 136 -6.13 -72.14 33.35
CA ARG A 136 -6.64 -73.51 33.33
C ARG A 136 -5.56 -74.50 32.91
N GLU A 137 -4.80 -74.24 31.85
CA GLU A 137 -3.68 -75.08 31.42
C GLU A 137 -2.60 -75.17 32.49
N MET A 138 -2.32 -74.09 33.19
CA MET A 138 -1.39 -74.16 34.32
C MET A 138 -1.95 -74.97 35.52
N SER A 139 -3.24 -74.88 35.79
CA SER A 139 -3.89 -75.61 36.87
C SER A 139 -4.02 -77.11 36.55
N GLU A 140 -4.24 -77.45 35.26
CA GLU A 140 -4.32 -78.85 34.80
C GLU A 140 -2.95 -79.50 34.71
N SER A 141 -1.89 -78.73 34.41
CA SER A 141 -0.51 -79.24 34.35
C SER A 141 0.12 -79.48 35.75
N VAL A 142 -0.44 -78.85 36.79
CA VAL A 142 0.01 -79.08 38.19
C VAL A 142 -0.60 -80.37 38.80
N GLY A 143 -1.60 -80.95 38.11
CA GLY A 143 -2.28 -82.16 38.58
C GLY A 143 -1.64 -83.49 38.17
N SER A 144 -0.48 -83.55 37.52
CA SER A 144 0.21 -84.77 37.18
C SER A 144 1.19 -85.20 38.32
N PRO A 145 1.11 -86.42 38.78
CA PRO A 145 1.90 -86.84 39.95
C PRO A 145 3.42 -86.83 39.66
N PHE A 146 4.13 -85.97 40.36
CA PHE A 146 5.54 -85.92 40.42
C PHE A 146 6.10 -87.25 41.06
N GLY A 147 6.41 -88.13 40.20
CA GLY A 147 7.06 -89.42 40.62
C GLY A 147 8.28 -89.72 39.74
N ALA A 148 9.28 -88.91 39.84
CA ALA A 148 10.69 -89.28 39.51
C ALA A 148 11.54 -88.00 39.74
N GLY A 149 12.60 -88.11 40.48
CA GLY A 149 13.60 -87.20 40.99
C GLY A 149 13.63 -85.73 40.62
N PRO A 150 14.05 -84.87 41.61
CA PRO A 150 13.87 -83.42 41.50
C PRO A 150 14.68 -82.77 40.35
N ASP A 151 15.59 -83.49 39.66
CA ASP A 151 16.43 -82.92 38.62
C ASP A 151 15.97 -83.15 37.16
N GLU A 152 15.10 -84.14 36.90
CA GLU A 152 14.68 -84.45 35.54
C GLU A 152 13.49 -83.60 35.08
N GLY A 153 12.58 -83.24 36.00
CA GLY A 153 11.46 -82.40 35.70
C GLY A 153 11.85 -80.95 35.33
N VAL A 154 12.91 -80.49 35.98
CA VAL A 154 13.44 -79.13 35.72
C VAL A 154 14.17 -79.04 34.38
N LYS A 155 14.86 -80.13 33.95
CA LYS A 155 15.49 -80.15 32.62
C LYS A 155 14.50 -80.20 31.45
N ALA A 156 13.43 -80.99 31.60
CA ALA A 156 12.39 -81.05 30.62
C ALA A 156 11.66 -79.72 30.50
N LEU A 157 11.33 -79.06 31.63
CA LEU A 157 10.74 -77.76 31.66
C LEU A 157 11.66 -76.67 31.05
N ARG A 158 12.96 -76.73 31.38
CA ARG A 158 13.93 -75.82 30.72
C ARG A 158 14.08 -76.07 29.27
N ALA A 159 14.08 -77.31 28.81
CA ALA A 159 14.10 -77.61 27.36
C ALA A 159 12.85 -77.16 26.65
N SER A 160 11.68 -77.35 27.26
CA SER A 160 10.40 -76.87 26.73
C SER A 160 10.31 -75.34 26.70
N LEU A 161 10.76 -74.67 27.79
CA LEU A 161 10.85 -73.23 27.83
C LEU A 161 11.90 -72.65 26.86
N ALA A 162 13.03 -73.33 26.70
CA ALA A 162 14.03 -72.93 25.70
C ALA A 162 13.49 -73.10 24.26
N GLY A 163 12.77 -74.20 24.03
CA GLY A 163 12.10 -74.41 22.73
C GLY A 163 10.98 -73.41 22.47
N ALA A 164 10.17 -73.15 23.48
CA ALA A 164 9.10 -72.13 23.39
C ALA A 164 9.68 -70.74 23.21
N SER A 165 10.77 -70.40 23.92
CA SER A 165 11.47 -69.13 23.76
C SER A 165 12.12 -68.98 22.37
N ALA A 166 12.69 -70.08 21.82
CA ALA A 166 13.23 -70.05 20.47
C ALA A 166 12.13 -69.85 19.44
N GLN A 167 11.03 -70.62 19.53
CA GLN A 167 9.85 -70.45 18.63
C GLN A 167 9.20 -69.06 18.78
N ALA A 168 9.08 -68.55 20.03
CA ALA A 168 8.59 -67.23 20.29
C ALA A 168 9.50 -66.15 19.66
N ASN A 169 10.82 -66.31 19.79
CA ASN A 169 11.76 -65.40 19.16
C ASN A 169 11.69 -65.44 17.62
N ASP A 170 11.54 -66.61 17.02
CA ASP A 170 11.43 -66.75 15.56
C ASP A 170 10.12 -66.16 15.01
N VAL A 171 9.02 -66.28 15.76
CA VAL A 171 7.70 -65.73 15.36
C VAL A 171 7.60 -64.22 15.69
N PHE A 172 8.12 -63.81 16.86
CA PHE A 172 7.96 -62.43 17.30
C PHE A 172 9.09 -61.51 16.84
N ARG A 173 10.27 -62.04 16.52
CA ARG A 173 11.39 -61.23 16.04
C ARG A 173 11.05 -60.35 14.84
N PRO A 174 10.43 -60.86 13.75
CA PRO A 174 10.01 -60.04 12.63
C PRO A 174 8.92 -59.03 13.04
N ILE A 175 8.04 -59.37 13.98
CA ILE A 175 7.00 -58.49 14.48
C ILE A 175 7.64 -57.37 15.34
N LEU A 176 8.58 -57.69 16.21
CA LEU A 176 9.32 -56.70 17.02
C LEU A 176 10.17 -55.78 16.14
N GLU A 177 10.84 -56.34 15.11
CA GLU A 177 11.59 -55.53 14.13
C GLU A 177 10.68 -54.61 13.35
N ASN A 178 9.51 -55.08 12.91
CA ASN A 178 8.53 -54.26 12.24
C ASN A 178 7.89 -53.22 13.16
N TYR A 179 7.66 -53.57 14.44
CA TYR A 179 7.21 -52.62 15.45
C TYR A 179 8.27 -51.55 15.72
N ALA A 180 9.53 -51.93 15.85
CA ALA A 180 10.64 -50.99 16.02
C ALA A 180 10.79 -50.08 14.81
N LYS A 181 10.67 -50.63 13.58
CA LYS A 181 10.65 -49.83 12.34
C LYS A 181 9.43 -48.90 12.28
N SER A 182 8.23 -49.42 12.63
CA SER A 182 6.99 -48.63 12.68
C SER A 182 7.06 -47.51 13.73
N SER A 183 7.65 -47.82 14.91
CA SER A 183 7.86 -46.83 15.96
C SER A 183 8.83 -45.73 15.52
N LYS A 184 9.95 -46.11 14.87
CA LYS A 184 10.91 -45.15 14.29
C LYS A 184 10.22 -44.27 13.22
N LEU A 185 9.44 -44.88 12.34
CA LEU A 185 8.69 -44.15 11.31
C LEU A 185 7.62 -43.22 11.90
N ARG A 186 6.91 -43.66 12.96
CA ARG A 186 5.94 -42.79 13.66
C ARG A 186 6.65 -41.61 14.37
N ASN A 187 7.81 -41.88 14.99
CA ASN A 187 8.60 -40.83 15.62
C ASN A 187 9.12 -39.83 14.58
N THR A 188 9.65 -40.31 13.44
CA THR A 188 10.10 -39.43 12.36
C THR A 188 8.92 -38.67 11.71
N LEU A 189 7.77 -39.32 11.53
CA LEU A 189 6.57 -38.68 11.06
C LEU A 189 6.08 -37.59 12.04
N GLY A 190 6.09 -37.89 13.35
CA GLY A 190 5.72 -36.92 14.39
C GLY A 190 6.68 -35.73 14.49
N VAL A 191 7.97 -35.95 14.25
CA VAL A 191 8.95 -34.86 14.13
C VAL A 191 8.69 -34.07 12.87
N PHE A 192 8.48 -34.73 11.73
CA PHE A 192 8.18 -34.07 10.48
C PHE A 192 6.89 -33.26 10.52
N GLN A 193 5.83 -33.79 11.13
CA GLN A 193 4.57 -33.05 11.30
C GLN A 193 4.73 -31.80 12.17
N ARG A 194 5.52 -31.89 13.25
CA ARG A 194 5.82 -30.73 14.11
C ARG A 194 6.70 -29.70 13.43
N SER A 195 7.65 -30.15 12.61
CA SER A 195 8.57 -29.30 11.88
C SER A 195 8.13 -29.01 10.43
N HIS A 196 6.93 -29.48 10.04
CA HIS A 196 6.36 -29.32 8.70
C HIS A 196 6.39 -27.86 8.24
N PHE A 197 6.07 -26.93 9.14
CA PHE A 197 6.14 -25.50 8.86
C PHE A 197 7.52 -25.09 8.37
N PHE A 198 8.59 -25.50 9.07
CA PHE A 198 9.96 -25.10 8.72
C PHE A 198 10.44 -25.73 7.41
N PHE A 199 10.16 -27.03 7.19
CA PHE A 199 10.58 -27.71 5.96
C PHE A 199 9.75 -27.32 4.73
N ASN A 200 8.48 -26.94 4.93
CA ASN A 200 7.63 -26.46 3.85
C ASN A 200 7.74 -24.94 3.66
N LEU A 201 8.50 -24.26 4.52
CA LEU A 201 8.66 -22.80 4.49
C LEU A 201 9.09 -22.29 3.10
N PRO A 202 10.09 -22.87 2.40
CA PRO A 202 10.46 -22.40 1.06
C PRO A 202 9.28 -22.49 0.07
N GLY A 203 8.53 -23.59 0.09
CA GLY A 203 7.36 -23.76 -0.78
C GLY A 203 6.24 -22.77 -0.47
N SER A 204 5.92 -22.59 0.80
CA SER A 204 4.92 -21.63 1.26
C SER A 204 5.31 -20.17 0.96
N LEU A 205 6.59 -19.83 1.12
CA LEU A 205 7.12 -18.52 0.76
C LEU A 205 7.04 -18.27 -0.73
N HIS A 206 7.45 -19.24 -1.55
CA HIS A 206 7.38 -19.13 -3.00
C HIS A 206 5.94 -18.92 -3.48
N GLU A 207 4.99 -19.71 -2.97
CA GLU A 207 3.56 -19.57 -3.27
C GLU A 207 3.02 -18.19 -2.84
N SER A 208 3.39 -17.72 -1.65
CA SER A 208 2.97 -16.40 -1.15
C SER A 208 3.56 -15.25 -1.96
N VAL A 209 4.81 -15.37 -2.40
CA VAL A 209 5.50 -14.38 -3.25
C VAL A 209 4.89 -14.36 -4.66
N GLU A 210 4.58 -15.51 -5.26
CA GLU A 210 3.91 -15.60 -6.56
C GLU A 210 2.47 -15.07 -6.51
N ALA A 211 1.76 -15.29 -5.39
CA ALA A 211 0.43 -14.73 -5.16
C ALA A 211 0.44 -13.22 -4.84
N GLY A 212 1.62 -12.60 -4.67
CA GLY A 212 1.75 -11.18 -4.31
C GLY A 212 1.45 -10.87 -2.84
N ASN A 213 1.34 -11.88 -1.98
CA ASN A 213 1.03 -11.73 -0.56
C ASN A 213 2.31 -11.54 0.28
N TYR A 214 3.03 -10.44 0.06
CA TYR A 214 4.34 -10.17 0.67
C TYR A 214 4.31 -10.05 2.20
N GLU A 215 3.22 -9.55 2.78
CA GLU A 215 3.06 -9.46 4.24
C GLU A 215 3.00 -10.83 4.91
N VAL A 216 2.33 -11.79 4.26
CA VAL A 216 2.26 -13.18 4.73
C VAL A 216 3.62 -13.84 4.63
N ALA A 217 4.30 -13.67 3.48
CA ALA A 217 5.65 -14.18 3.27
C ALA A 217 6.63 -13.62 4.32
N LEU A 218 6.60 -12.33 4.59
CA LEU A 218 7.44 -11.70 5.61
C LEU A 218 7.17 -12.28 7.01
N ARG A 219 5.90 -12.43 7.39
CA ARG A 219 5.51 -13.00 8.69
C ARG A 219 6.04 -14.43 8.84
N ASP A 220 5.86 -15.25 7.81
CA ASP A 220 6.30 -16.65 7.83
C ASP A 220 7.83 -16.75 7.81
N TYR A 221 8.52 -15.87 7.09
CA TYR A 221 9.99 -15.73 7.15
C TYR A 221 10.47 -15.37 8.55
N LEU A 222 9.90 -14.33 9.18
CA LEU A 222 10.29 -13.92 10.54
C LEU A 222 10.02 -15.02 11.57
N LYS A 223 8.90 -15.75 11.43
CA LYS A 223 8.59 -16.91 12.26
C LYS A 223 9.62 -18.04 12.05
N GLY A 224 9.98 -18.31 10.81
CA GLY A 224 11.02 -19.30 10.46
C GLY A 224 12.38 -18.91 11.03
N LYS A 225 12.78 -17.65 10.90
CA LYS A 225 14.03 -17.09 11.44
C LYS A 225 14.07 -17.20 12.97
N TYR A 226 12.98 -16.81 13.62
CA TYR A 226 12.86 -16.95 15.08
C TYR A 226 12.99 -18.40 15.55
N LEU A 227 12.37 -19.36 14.85
CA LEU A 227 12.49 -20.78 15.18
C LEU A 227 13.91 -21.29 14.99
N LEU A 228 14.58 -20.88 13.92
CA LEU A 228 15.97 -21.29 13.64
C LEU A 228 16.95 -20.75 14.69
N GLU A 229 16.83 -19.47 15.06
CA GLU A 229 17.76 -18.81 15.99
C GLU A 229 17.52 -19.19 17.45
N ASN A 230 16.27 -19.23 17.88
CA ASN A 230 15.94 -19.37 19.30
C ASN A 230 15.56 -20.80 19.71
N ARG A 231 15.10 -21.65 18.78
CA ARG A 231 14.58 -22.99 19.11
C ARG A 231 14.97 -24.08 18.11
N PRO A 232 16.25 -24.24 17.75
CA PRO A 232 16.69 -25.25 16.78
C PRO A 232 16.39 -26.67 17.24
N GLY A 233 16.43 -26.96 18.55
CA GLY A 233 16.08 -28.25 19.12
C GLY A 233 14.61 -28.65 19.05
N GLN A 234 13.70 -27.69 18.85
CA GLN A 234 12.28 -27.99 18.65
C GLN A 234 11.97 -28.40 17.20
N ILE A 235 12.74 -27.89 16.21
CA ILE A 235 12.58 -28.21 14.80
C ILE A 235 13.03 -29.64 14.53
N LEU A 236 14.20 -30.04 15.04
CA LEU A 236 14.75 -31.37 14.89
C LEU A 236 15.28 -31.84 16.27
N PRO A 237 14.45 -32.49 17.11
CA PRO A 237 14.92 -33.04 18.36
C PRO A 237 15.91 -34.18 18.08
N ILE A 238 17.12 -34.03 18.54
CA ILE A 238 18.12 -35.11 18.53
C ILE A 238 17.78 -36.03 19.69
N GLN A 239 17.01 -37.09 19.41
CA GLN A 239 16.71 -38.13 20.41
C GLN A 239 17.87 -39.13 20.42
N ASN A 240 18.71 -39.05 21.44
CA ASN A 240 19.60 -40.16 21.79
C ASN A 240 18.83 -41.11 22.72
N GLU A 241 18.81 -42.41 22.40
CA GLU A 241 18.19 -43.46 23.21
C GLU A 241 18.81 -43.57 24.63
N SER A 242 19.94 -42.91 24.83
CA SER A 242 20.68 -42.81 26.09
C SER A 242 20.86 -41.34 26.45
N ASN A 243 20.04 -40.68 27.09
CA ASN A 243 20.09 -39.32 27.68
C ASN A 243 21.49 -38.59 27.65
N GLU A 244 22.38 -38.96 26.73
CA GLU A 244 23.70 -38.38 26.51
C GLU A 244 23.58 -37.11 25.65
N PRO A 245 24.42 -36.09 25.88
CA PRO A 245 24.44 -34.89 25.08
C PRO A 245 24.70 -35.22 23.60
N PRO A 246 24.08 -34.49 22.65
CA PRO A 246 24.18 -34.78 21.23
C PRO A 246 25.64 -34.72 20.76
N THR A 247 26.08 -35.72 19.99
CA THR A 247 27.41 -35.77 19.42
C THR A 247 27.65 -34.63 18.44
N GLU A 248 28.85 -34.10 18.37
CA GLU A 248 29.22 -32.98 17.49
C GLU A 248 28.90 -33.26 16.00
N SER A 249 29.02 -34.52 15.58
CA SER A 249 28.65 -34.96 14.23
C SER A 249 27.14 -34.83 13.95
N GLN A 250 26.29 -35.10 14.94
CA GLN A 250 24.84 -34.97 14.84
C GLN A 250 24.43 -33.49 14.77
N LEU A 251 25.08 -32.64 15.56
CA LEU A 251 24.89 -31.18 15.49
C LEU A 251 25.35 -30.60 14.15
N ALA A 252 26.47 -31.11 13.61
CA ALA A 252 26.96 -30.68 12.30
C ALA A 252 26.00 -31.10 11.17
N GLN A 253 25.41 -32.31 11.27
CA GLN A 253 24.42 -32.77 10.30
C GLN A 253 23.11 -31.95 10.39
N GLN A 254 22.64 -31.64 11.60
CA GLN A 254 21.49 -30.79 11.83
C GLN A 254 21.71 -29.40 11.22
N ARG A 255 22.86 -28.79 11.47
CA ARG A 255 23.23 -27.49 10.89
C ARG A 255 23.27 -27.54 9.36
N ARG A 256 23.76 -28.62 8.76
CA ARG A 256 23.76 -28.80 7.30
C ARG A 256 22.35 -28.84 6.72
N ILE A 257 21.41 -29.53 7.39
CA ILE A 257 20.02 -29.62 6.95
C ILE A 257 19.39 -28.24 7.05
N PHE A 258 19.58 -27.54 8.16
CA PHE A 258 19.03 -26.19 8.35
C PHE A 258 19.62 -25.20 7.36
N ALA A 259 20.95 -25.25 7.13
CA ALA A 259 21.58 -24.38 6.12
C ALA A 259 20.97 -24.58 4.74
N ARG A 260 20.74 -25.82 4.31
CA ARG A 260 20.16 -26.11 2.98
C ARG A 260 18.72 -25.61 2.81
N VAL A 261 17.90 -25.69 3.87
CA VAL A 261 16.55 -25.14 3.85
C VAL A 261 16.61 -23.62 3.86
N TRP A 262 17.54 -23.07 4.67
CA TRP A 262 17.66 -21.62 4.81
C TRP A 262 18.27 -20.96 3.57
N ASP A 263 19.23 -21.59 2.91
CA ASP A 263 19.76 -21.13 1.61
C ASP A 263 18.62 -20.99 0.58
N ALA A 264 17.69 -21.97 0.52
CA ALA A 264 16.52 -21.88 -0.36
C ALA A 264 15.52 -20.80 0.06
N VAL A 265 15.40 -20.53 1.37
CA VAL A 265 14.58 -19.42 1.89
C VAL A 265 15.21 -18.08 1.51
N ASP A 266 16.53 -17.95 1.70
CA ASP A 266 17.25 -16.71 1.38
C ASP A 266 17.19 -16.39 -0.13
N ASP A 267 17.30 -17.40 -1.00
CA ASP A 267 17.12 -17.22 -2.46
C ASP A 267 15.73 -16.66 -2.78
N ILE A 268 14.65 -17.24 -2.19
CA ILE A 268 13.27 -16.76 -2.41
C ILE A 268 13.08 -15.35 -1.85
N MET A 269 13.66 -15.05 -0.69
CA MET A 269 13.58 -13.72 -0.08
C MET A 269 14.34 -12.68 -0.87
N TYR A 270 15.46 -13.06 -1.49
CA TYR A 270 16.21 -12.20 -2.42
C TYR A 270 15.37 -11.89 -3.68
N ASP A 271 14.72 -12.92 -4.27
CA ASP A 271 13.82 -12.73 -5.40
C ASP A 271 12.62 -11.85 -5.02
N MET A 272 12.05 -12.05 -3.83
CA MET A 272 10.97 -11.20 -3.30
C MET A 272 11.42 -9.75 -3.15
N GLN A 273 12.63 -9.53 -2.62
CA GLN A 273 13.21 -8.18 -2.49
C GLN A 273 13.36 -7.54 -3.87
N GLY A 274 13.86 -8.27 -4.87
CA GLY A 274 13.94 -7.81 -6.25
C GLY A 274 12.58 -7.41 -6.82
N LYS A 275 11.57 -8.27 -6.69
CA LYS A 275 10.19 -7.98 -7.13
C LYS A 275 9.61 -6.76 -6.43
N LEU A 276 9.84 -6.60 -5.13
CA LEU A 276 9.38 -5.42 -4.37
C LEU A 276 10.06 -4.13 -4.84
N VAL A 277 11.36 -4.17 -5.11
CA VAL A 277 12.09 -3.02 -5.67
C VAL A 277 11.57 -2.66 -7.06
N ASP A 278 11.27 -3.65 -7.91
CA ASP A 278 10.69 -3.41 -9.24
C ASP A 278 9.27 -2.81 -9.12
N ILE A 279 8.46 -3.29 -8.17
CA ILE A 279 7.15 -2.69 -7.85
C ILE A 279 7.28 -1.22 -7.43
N LEU A 280 8.29 -0.89 -6.63
CA LEU A 280 8.54 0.51 -6.23
C LEU A 280 8.97 1.40 -7.39
N ARG A 281 9.55 0.83 -8.45
CA ARG A 281 9.91 1.55 -9.67
C ARG A 281 8.71 1.77 -10.59
N GLU A 282 7.61 1.04 -10.42
CA GLU A 282 6.40 1.22 -11.22
C GLU A 282 5.64 2.50 -10.77
N PRO A 283 5.45 3.48 -11.67
CA PRO A 283 4.91 4.78 -11.29
C PRO A 283 3.40 4.82 -11.07
N HIS A 284 2.66 3.80 -11.52
CA HIS A 284 1.19 3.82 -11.59
C HIS A 284 0.47 3.12 -10.42
N ARG A 285 1.21 2.61 -9.45
CA ARG A 285 0.63 1.89 -8.31
C ARG A 285 0.07 2.83 -7.25
N SER A 286 -0.90 2.33 -6.48
CA SER A 286 -1.49 3.09 -5.38
C SER A 286 -0.46 3.38 -4.28
N VAL A 287 -0.62 4.53 -3.62
CA VAL A 287 0.30 4.93 -2.53
C VAL A 287 0.26 3.94 -1.37
N GLU A 288 -0.92 3.35 -1.11
CA GLU A 288 -1.11 2.36 -0.04
C GLU A 288 -0.33 1.07 -0.31
N GLU A 289 -0.31 0.60 -1.57
CA GLU A 289 0.52 -0.55 -1.95
C GLU A 289 2.01 -0.25 -1.80
N GLN A 290 2.43 0.95 -2.16
CA GLN A 290 3.82 1.38 -2.03
C GLN A 290 4.24 1.52 -0.56
N GLU A 291 3.40 2.06 0.32
CA GLU A 291 3.65 2.12 1.75
C GLU A 291 3.81 0.71 2.36
N LYS A 292 3.00 -0.25 1.95
CA LYS A 292 3.16 -1.66 2.36
C LYS A 292 4.48 -2.26 1.88
N CYS A 293 4.88 -1.96 0.64
CA CYS A 293 6.19 -2.40 0.13
C CYS A 293 7.34 -1.81 0.95
N PHE A 294 7.24 -0.53 1.39
CA PHE A 294 8.25 0.06 2.28
C PHE A 294 8.33 -0.67 3.60
N GLU A 295 7.20 -0.97 4.24
CA GLU A 295 7.17 -1.68 5.52
C GLU A 295 7.80 -3.06 5.42
N VAL A 296 7.49 -3.79 4.36
CA VAL A 296 8.05 -5.13 4.12
C VAL A 296 9.56 -5.06 3.89
N LEU A 297 10.03 -4.16 3.02
CA LEU A 297 11.46 -4.01 2.71
C LEU A 297 12.28 -3.55 3.94
N LEU A 298 11.78 -2.62 4.73
CA LEU A 298 12.42 -2.15 5.96
C LEU A 298 12.51 -3.23 7.05
N CYS A 299 11.61 -4.22 7.01
CA CYS A 299 11.69 -5.37 7.91
C CYS A 299 12.68 -6.43 7.43
N LEU A 300 12.93 -6.53 6.11
CA LEU A 300 13.85 -7.49 5.52
C LEU A 300 15.30 -7.02 5.63
N ASP A 301 15.55 -5.83 5.17
CA ASP A 301 16.90 -5.25 5.14
C ASP A 301 16.87 -3.80 5.64
N PRO A 302 17.24 -3.57 6.89
CA PRO A 302 17.30 -2.21 7.46
C PRO A 302 18.44 -1.36 6.87
N SER A 303 19.37 -1.94 6.09
CA SER A 303 20.48 -1.21 5.48
C SER A 303 20.12 -0.52 4.18
N THR A 304 19.12 -1.02 3.46
CA THR A 304 18.62 -0.45 2.21
C THR A 304 17.47 0.51 2.50
N ASP A 305 17.52 1.71 1.95
CA ASP A 305 16.41 2.67 2.06
C ASP A 305 15.45 2.53 0.85
N PRO A 306 14.32 1.84 1.01
CA PRO A 306 13.38 1.64 -0.08
C PRO A 306 12.68 2.93 -0.50
N VAL A 307 12.57 3.91 0.40
CA VAL A 307 11.97 5.21 0.10
C VAL A 307 12.87 6.02 -0.82
N ALA A 308 14.20 5.91 -0.65
CA ALA A 308 15.16 6.55 -1.54
C ALA A 308 15.02 6.02 -2.97
N ILE A 309 14.96 4.69 -3.14
CA ILE A 309 14.80 4.05 -4.45
C ILE A 309 13.49 4.50 -5.11
N PHE A 310 12.41 4.54 -4.34
CA PHE A 310 11.12 5.03 -4.83
C PHE A 310 11.19 6.49 -5.27
N LEU A 311 11.71 7.39 -4.42
CA LEU A 311 11.78 8.82 -4.72
C LEU A 311 12.67 9.10 -5.94
N GLU A 312 13.78 8.39 -6.10
CA GLU A 312 14.66 8.50 -7.28
C GLU A 312 13.92 8.06 -8.55
N SER A 313 13.24 6.90 -8.50
CA SER A 313 12.46 6.39 -9.63
C SER A 313 11.31 7.33 -9.99
N GLN A 314 10.56 7.81 -9.01
CA GLN A 314 9.45 8.75 -9.23
C GLN A 314 9.94 10.09 -9.77
N HIS A 315 11.05 10.62 -9.27
CA HIS A 315 11.67 11.83 -9.80
C HIS A 315 12.02 11.67 -11.28
N ALA A 316 12.72 10.60 -11.64
CA ALA A 316 13.08 10.31 -13.04
C ALA A 316 11.83 10.15 -13.92
N HIS A 317 10.78 9.47 -13.41
CA HIS A 317 9.52 9.31 -14.11
C HIS A 317 8.81 10.64 -14.33
N ILE A 318 8.67 11.49 -13.30
CA ILE A 318 8.03 12.81 -13.39
C ILE A 318 8.75 13.68 -14.42
N LEU A 319 10.08 13.74 -14.38
CA LEU A 319 10.87 14.51 -15.37
C LEU A 319 10.66 14.00 -16.79
N THR A 320 10.65 12.68 -16.97
CA THR A 320 10.44 12.06 -18.29
C THR A 320 9.03 12.34 -18.80
N LEU A 321 8.04 12.21 -17.93
CA LEU A 321 6.64 12.45 -18.25
C LEU A 321 6.38 13.90 -18.61
N LEU A 322 6.94 14.86 -17.85
CA LEU A 322 6.82 16.28 -18.16
C LEU A 322 7.49 16.65 -19.50
N ARG A 323 8.68 16.10 -19.77
CA ARG A 323 9.39 16.33 -21.04
C ARG A 323 8.62 15.74 -22.21
N SER A 324 8.20 14.49 -22.12
CA SER A 324 7.46 13.80 -23.19
C SER A 324 6.11 14.47 -23.46
N THR A 325 5.37 14.87 -22.41
CA THR A 325 4.12 15.60 -22.55
C THR A 325 4.33 16.95 -23.24
N ASN A 326 5.33 17.71 -22.79
CA ASN A 326 5.67 18.99 -23.41
C ASN A 326 6.06 18.85 -24.89
N GLU A 327 6.91 17.87 -25.23
CA GLU A 327 7.31 17.61 -26.60
C GLU A 327 6.15 17.14 -27.48
N HIS A 328 5.35 16.21 -27.00
CA HIS A 328 4.20 15.68 -27.73
C HIS A 328 3.20 16.80 -28.05
N GLN A 329 2.84 17.58 -27.04
CA GLN A 329 1.88 18.67 -27.20
C GLN A 329 2.43 19.81 -28.07
N THR A 330 3.70 20.16 -27.91
CA THR A 330 4.33 21.18 -28.75
C THR A 330 4.37 20.75 -30.22
N ARG A 331 4.64 19.47 -30.52
CA ARG A 331 4.54 18.93 -31.89
C ARG A 331 3.12 18.98 -32.45
N ALA A 332 2.11 18.75 -31.62
CA ALA A 332 0.71 18.82 -32.03
C ALA A 332 0.28 20.25 -32.41
N ILE A 333 0.88 21.26 -31.76
CA ILE A 333 0.58 22.67 -32.01
C ILE A 333 1.34 23.21 -33.24
N GLN A 334 2.51 22.68 -33.55
CA GLN A 334 3.42 23.18 -34.59
C GLN A 334 2.79 23.30 -36.00
N PRO A 335 1.94 22.37 -36.48
CA PRO A 335 1.27 22.51 -37.77
C PRO A 335 0.39 23.75 -37.90
N HIS A 336 -0.16 24.21 -36.77
CA HIS A 336 -1.04 25.39 -36.74
C HIS A 336 -0.29 26.72 -36.77
N ILE A 337 1.03 26.71 -36.43
CA ILE A 337 1.88 27.92 -36.39
C ILE A 337 2.42 28.27 -37.79
N THR A 338 2.51 27.33 -38.72
CA THR A 338 3.29 27.43 -39.97
C THR A 338 2.47 27.92 -41.18
N SER A 339 1.26 28.37 -41.03
CA SER A 339 0.45 28.91 -42.16
C SER A 339 0.46 30.45 -42.16
N PRO A 340 1.40 31.14 -42.83
CA PRO A 340 1.26 32.57 -43.07
C PRO A 340 0.26 32.76 -44.20
N THR A 341 -1.01 32.79 -43.90
CA THR A 341 -1.99 33.34 -44.82
C THR A 341 -1.91 34.86 -44.74
N GLU A 342 -1.68 35.49 -45.87
CA GLU A 342 -1.85 36.94 -45.98
C GLU A 342 -3.33 37.23 -45.66
N TYR A 343 -3.56 37.72 -44.47
CA TYR A 343 -4.90 38.01 -43.96
C TYR A 343 -5.21 39.48 -44.16
N SER A 344 -6.18 39.76 -44.97
CA SER A 344 -6.55 41.14 -45.29
C SER A 344 -7.24 41.83 -44.12
N ASP A 345 -7.10 43.15 -44.03
CA ASP A 345 -7.79 43.96 -43.00
C ASP A 345 -9.30 43.79 -43.05
N LEU A 346 -9.84 43.55 -44.25
CA LEU A 346 -11.27 43.31 -44.44
C LEU A 346 -11.73 41.97 -43.85
N GLU A 347 -10.95 40.89 -44.01
CA GLU A 347 -11.22 39.58 -43.42
C GLU A 347 -11.16 39.66 -41.90
N ARG A 348 -10.16 40.38 -41.37
CA ARG A 348 -10.05 40.66 -39.94
C ARG A 348 -11.28 41.42 -39.39
N ALA A 349 -11.80 42.39 -40.13
CA ALA A 349 -12.99 43.10 -39.75
C ALA A 349 -14.22 42.18 -39.73
N LYS A 350 -14.35 41.24 -40.69
CA LYS A 350 -15.44 40.26 -40.75
C LYS A 350 -15.40 39.34 -39.54
N ASP A 351 -14.21 38.81 -39.16
CA ASP A 351 -14.05 37.95 -37.99
C ASP A 351 -14.37 38.71 -36.69
N LEU A 352 -13.89 39.93 -36.59
CA LEU A 352 -14.20 40.79 -35.45
C LEU A 352 -15.71 41.00 -35.31
N HIS A 353 -16.40 41.21 -36.44
CA HIS A 353 -17.85 41.34 -36.44
C HIS A 353 -18.54 40.08 -35.94
N GLY A 354 -18.16 38.90 -36.40
CA GLY A 354 -18.64 37.60 -35.90
C GLY A 354 -18.52 37.47 -34.39
N CYS A 355 -17.31 37.72 -33.87
CA CYS A 355 -17.03 37.69 -32.44
C CYS A 355 -17.85 38.71 -31.64
N LEU A 356 -18.05 39.93 -32.19
CA LEU A 356 -18.90 40.97 -31.56
C LEU A 356 -20.36 40.56 -31.46
N VAL A 357 -20.89 39.90 -32.50
CA VAL A 357 -22.25 39.37 -32.48
C VAL A 357 -22.40 38.33 -31.37
N LEU A 358 -21.44 37.43 -31.22
CA LEU A 358 -21.44 36.44 -30.14
C LEU A 358 -21.43 37.10 -28.76
N VAL A 359 -20.61 38.12 -28.54
CA VAL A 359 -20.55 38.86 -27.26
C VAL A 359 -21.87 39.56 -26.97
N ARG A 360 -22.52 40.13 -28.01
CA ARG A 360 -23.83 40.81 -27.85
C ARG A 360 -24.99 39.86 -27.59
N THR A 361 -24.97 38.67 -28.19
CA THR A 361 -26.03 37.66 -28.04
C THR A 361 -25.95 36.87 -26.76
N SER A 362 -24.77 36.82 -26.15
CA SER A 362 -24.50 36.05 -24.89
C SER A 362 -24.99 36.79 -23.64
N TYR A 363 -26.29 37.15 -23.56
CA TYR A 363 -26.85 37.84 -22.39
C TYR A 363 -26.59 37.10 -21.08
N GLY A 364 -25.61 37.59 -20.28
CA GLY A 364 -25.30 37.06 -18.92
C GLY A 364 -24.49 35.76 -18.85
N SER A 365 -24.25 35.07 -19.96
CA SER A 365 -23.36 33.91 -20.07
C SER A 365 -22.03 34.29 -20.75
N ARG A 366 -20.98 33.48 -20.52
CA ARG A 366 -19.73 33.63 -21.28
C ARG A 366 -19.98 33.24 -22.75
N PRO A 367 -19.54 34.05 -23.74
CA PRO A 367 -19.66 33.69 -25.14
C PRO A 367 -18.81 32.47 -25.46
N SER A 368 -19.29 31.55 -26.31
CA SER A 368 -18.50 30.44 -26.84
C SER A 368 -17.90 30.85 -28.19
N PHE A 369 -16.58 30.80 -28.26
CA PHE A 369 -15.79 31.11 -29.45
C PHE A 369 -15.28 29.86 -30.18
N GLU A 370 -15.86 28.69 -29.93
CA GLU A 370 -15.37 27.41 -30.47
C GLU A 370 -15.30 27.31 -31.99
N LYS A 371 -16.16 28.08 -32.68
CA LYS A 371 -16.29 28.09 -34.16
C LYS A 371 -15.51 29.20 -34.82
N GLU A 372 -14.89 30.07 -34.04
CA GLU A 372 -14.21 31.25 -34.56
C GLU A 372 -12.80 30.89 -35.05
N LEU A 373 -12.25 31.75 -35.93
CA LEU A 373 -10.89 31.57 -36.47
C LEU A 373 -9.85 31.55 -35.33
N GLY A 374 -8.95 30.58 -35.40
CA GLY A 374 -7.92 30.39 -34.37
C GLY A 374 -8.37 29.64 -33.12
N ALA A 375 -9.68 29.34 -32.97
CA ALA A 375 -10.19 28.62 -31.79
C ALA A 375 -9.56 27.22 -31.62
N SER A 376 -9.42 26.45 -32.68
CA SER A 376 -8.81 25.12 -32.66
C SER A 376 -7.34 25.15 -32.17
N HIS A 377 -6.60 26.17 -32.56
CA HIS A 377 -5.24 26.39 -32.10
C HIS A 377 -5.20 26.74 -30.61
N TRP A 378 -6.09 27.65 -30.18
CA TRP A 378 -6.22 28.00 -28.76
C TRP A 378 -6.64 26.81 -27.91
N GLN A 379 -7.55 25.96 -28.37
CA GLN A 379 -7.92 24.72 -27.71
C GLN A 379 -6.74 23.77 -27.58
N SER A 380 -5.89 23.68 -28.61
CA SER A 380 -4.68 22.87 -28.54
C SER A 380 -3.68 23.39 -27.49
N ILE A 381 -3.53 24.72 -27.37
CA ILE A 381 -2.70 25.34 -26.32
C ILE A 381 -3.32 25.12 -24.93
N GLU A 382 -4.62 25.29 -24.79
CA GLU A 382 -5.35 25.07 -23.56
C GLU A 382 -5.22 23.61 -23.10
N ASN A 383 -5.37 22.65 -24.00
CA ASN A 383 -5.15 21.23 -23.75
C ASN A 383 -3.71 20.94 -23.33
N MET A 384 -2.72 21.54 -23.98
CA MET A 384 -1.32 21.41 -23.59
C MET A 384 -1.08 21.88 -22.16
N VAL A 385 -1.56 23.07 -21.82
CA VAL A 385 -1.36 23.64 -20.47
C VAL A 385 -2.12 22.80 -19.43
N SER A 386 -3.36 22.41 -19.74
CA SER A 386 -4.18 21.56 -18.86
C SER A 386 -3.50 20.23 -18.60
N GLU A 387 -2.91 19.61 -19.62
CA GLU A 387 -2.23 18.33 -19.48
C GLU A 387 -0.93 18.46 -18.68
N LEU A 388 -0.13 19.50 -18.91
CA LEU A 388 1.05 19.78 -18.10
C LEU A 388 0.69 20.04 -16.63
N CYS A 389 -0.34 20.81 -16.37
CA CYS A 389 -0.84 21.05 -15.02
C CYS A 389 -1.36 19.75 -14.39
N ARG A 390 -2.15 18.96 -15.12
CA ARG A 390 -2.68 17.68 -14.65
C ARG A 390 -1.57 16.71 -14.25
N VAL A 391 -0.58 16.52 -15.11
CA VAL A 391 0.57 15.64 -14.84
C VAL A 391 1.32 16.08 -13.58
N THR A 392 1.57 17.37 -13.45
CA THR A 392 2.28 17.93 -12.29
C THR A 392 1.46 17.74 -11.00
N LEU A 393 0.17 18.07 -11.04
CA LEU A 393 -0.71 17.99 -9.86
C LEU A 393 -1.05 16.56 -9.45
N GLN A 394 -1.01 15.60 -10.36
CA GLN A 394 -1.18 14.18 -10.02
C GLN A 394 0.06 13.58 -9.36
N SER A 395 1.25 13.97 -9.82
CA SER A 395 2.51 13.34 -9.40
C SER A 395 3.13 14.01 -8.16
N MET A 396 3.14 15.34 -8.10
CA MET A 396 3.86 16.09 -7.06
C MET A 396 3.31 15.91 -5.65
N PRO A 397 1.99 15.86 -5.39
CA PRO A 397 1.48 15.66 -4.04
C PRO A 397 1.88 14.33 -3.44
N VAL A 398 1.87 13.26 -4.25
CA VAL A 398 2.27 11.91 -3.82
C VAL A 398 3.75 11.89 -3.49
N PHE A 399 4.58 12.37 -4.43
CA PHE A 399 6.03 12.47 -4.23
C PHE A 399 6.39 13.24 -2.95
N TRP A 400 5.79 14.43 -2.78
CA TRP A 400 6.12 15.30 -1.65
C TRP A 400 5.61 14.77 -0.32
N ARG A 401 4.43 14.13 -0.29
CA ARG A 401 3.90 13.49 0.92
C ARG A 401 4.81 12.37 1.43
N ILE A 402 5.31 11.52 0.53
CA ILE A 402 6.23 10.45 0.88
C ILE A 402 7.59 11.01 1.33
N ALA A 403 8.10 12.03 0.64
CA ALA A 403 9.33 12.71 1.03
C ALA A 403 9.22 13.36 2.43
N GLN A 404 8.09 14.00 2.75
CA GLN A 404 7.82 14.52 4.09
C GLN A 404 7.66 13.42 5.13
N GLY A 405 6.98 12.33 4.80
CA GLY A 405 6.85 11.15 5.66
C GLY A 405 8.21 10.55 6.02
N HIS A 406 9.11 10.46 5.05
CA HIS A 406 10.49 10.03 5.27
C HIS A 406 11.26 11.01 6.17
N ALA A 407 11.12 12.31 5.92
CA ALA A 407 11.76 13.35 6.73
C ALA A 407 11.26 13.37 8.18
N SER A 408 9.99 13.01 8.41
CA SER A 408 9.40 12.92 9.77
C SER A 408 9.73 11.61 10.49
N GLY A 409 10.48 10.69 9.86
CA GLY A 409 10.87 9.42 10.45
C GLY A 409 9.80 8.32 10.37
N LYS A 410 8.70 8.52 9.62
CA LYS A 410 7.63 7.51 9.48
C LYS A 410 8.16 6.19 8.92
N TYR A 411 9.16 6.23 8.05
CA TYR A 411 9.71 5.09 7.32
C TYR A 411 11.14 4.71 7.74
N THR A 412 11.67 5.24 8.85
CA THR A 412 13.04 4.95 9.31
C THR A 412 13.01 4.25 10.65
N LYS A 413 13.62 3.06 10.74
CA LYS A 413 13.74 2.34 12.02
C LYS A 413 14.99 2.71 12.83
N GLU A 414 16.14 3.08 12.23
CA GLU A 414 17.38 3.34 13.03
C GLU A 414 18.53 4.15 12.35
N THR A 415 18.43 4.57 11.10
CA THR A 415 19.58 5.21 10.41
C THR A 415 19.42 6.72 10.23
N ALA A 416 19.61 7.47 11.30
CA ALA A 416 19.47 8.94 11.32
C ALA A 416 20.44 9.70 10.36
N ILE A 417 21.55 9.11 9.96
CA ILE A 417 22.59 9.78 9.14
C ILE A 417 22.26 9.70 7.65
N LEU A 418 21.76 8.56 7.16
CA LEU A 418 21.34 8.38 5.76
C LEU A 418 20.08 9.20 5.44
N SER A 419 19.16 9.33 6.40
CA SER A 419 17.91 10.06 6.23
C SER A 419 18.10 11.56 5.97
N SER A 420 19.14 12.20 6.53
CA SER A 420 19.40 13.62 6.32
C SER A 420 19.88 13.93 4.90
N SER A 421 20.69 13.07 4.29
CA SER A 421 21.18 13.20 2.91
C SER A 421 20.01 13.05 1.91
N ILE A 422 19.18 12.02 2.09
CA ILE A 422 18.03 11.76 1.22
C ILE A 422 16.99 12.88 1.34
N HIS A 423 16.79 13.42 2.54
CA HIS A 423 15.89 14.55 2.74
C HIS A 423 16.33 15.81 1.99
N THR A 424 17.62 16.14 2.00
CA THR A 424 18.13 17.26 1.21
C THR A 424 18.02 17.01 -0.29
N GLN A 425 18.27 15.78 -0.71
CA GLN A 425 18.17 15.36 -2.11
C GLN A 425 16.72 15.33 -2.61
N SER A 426 15.77 14.82 -1.83
CA SER A 426 14.35 14.80 -2.20
C SER A 426 13.76 16.22 -2.31
N LYS A 427 14.20 17.15 -1.48
CA LYS A 427 13.88 18.58 -1.64
C LYS A 427 14.42 19.13 -2.95
N ALA A 428 15.68 18.84 -3.30
CA ALA A 428 16.28 19.28 -4.54
C ALA A 428 15.51 18.71 -5.75
N TRP A 429 15.14 17.45 -5.72
CA TRP A 429 14.32 16.80 -6.74
C TRP A 429 12.94 17.42 -6.89
N ALA A 430 12.28 17.73 -5.78
CA ALA A 430 10.99 18.42 -5.81
C ALA A 430 11.10 19.80 -6.45
N VAL A 431 12.14 20.56 -6.10
CA VAL A 431 12.42 21.87 -6.70
C VAL A 431 12.72 21.73 -8.20
N GLU A 432 13.48 20.71 -8.61
CA GLU A 432 13.79 20.44 -10.02
C GLU A 432 12.54 20.12 -10.85
N CYS A 433 11.64 19.29 -10.33
CA CYS A 433 10.36 18.99 -10.99
C CYS A 433 9.52 20.26 -11.20
N VAL A 434 9.37 21.08 -10.15
CA VAL A 434 8.65 22.36 -10.25
C VAL A 434 9.36 23.32 -11.20
N ALA A 435 10.70 23.38 -11.16
CA ALA A 435 11.49 24.21 -12.05
C ALA A 435 11.32 23.80 -13.52
N LEU A 436 11.25 22.49 -13.82
CA LEU A 436 11.00 21.99 -15.18
C LEU A 436 9.59 22.38 -15.65
N PHE A 437 8.58 22.26 -14.80
CA PHE A 437 7.22 22.73 -15.11
C PHE A 437 7.22 24.23 -15.44
N VAL A 438 7.81 25.05 -14.57
CA VAL A 438 7.94 26.50 -14.78
C VAL A 438 8.70 26.81 -16.07
N GLN A 439 9.80 26.13 -16.32
CA GLN A 439 10.62 26.33 -17.52
C GLN A 439 9.89 25.94 -18.80
N SER A 440 9.08 24.87 -18.78
CA SER A 440 8.28 24.44 -19.91
C SER A 440 7.28 25.52 -20.32
N LEU A 441 6.56 26.09 -19.35
CA LEU A 441 5.63 27.20 -19.60
C LEU A 441 6.33 28.48 -20.02
N ARG A 442 7.46 28.85 -19.38
CA ARG A 442 8.26 30.02 -19.75
C ARG A 442 8.78 29.92 -21.19
N ARG A 443 9.27 28.74 -21.57
CA ARG A 443 9.79 28.51 -22.92
C ARG A 443 8.69 28.56 -23.97
N PHE A 444 7.55 27.91 -23.72
CA PHE A 444 6.45 27.89 -24.67
C PHE A 444 5.87 29.29 -24.91
N PHE A 445 5.55 30.04 -23.85
CA PHE A 445 5.00 31.37 -23.95
C PHE A 445 6.05 32.46 -24.18
N SER A 446 7.34 32.10 -24.32
CA SER A 446 8.45 33.04 -24.50
C SER A 446 8.45 34.15 -23.45
N LEU A 447 8.28 33.75 -22.16
CA LEU A 447 8.11 34.70 -21.06
C LEU A 447 9.40 35.43 -20.75
N GLU A 448 9.36 36.75 -20.76
CA GLU A 448 10.37 37.62 -20.17
C GLU A 448 9.99 37.93 -18.72
N SER A 449 11.00 38.23 -17.91
CA SER A 449 10.74 38.68 -16.52
C SER A 449 9.86 39.92 -16.53
N PHE A 450 8.80 39.93 -15.72
CA PHE A 450 7.87 41.02 -15.56
C PHE A 450 8.57 42.39 -15.41
N ARG A 451 9.59 42.48 -14.57
CA ARG A 451 10.33 43.72 -14.31
C ARG A 451 11.05 44.27 -15.54
N LEU A 452 11.60 43.41 -16.38
CA LEU A 452 12.27 43.80 -17.61
C LEU A 452 11.27 44.18 -18.69
N ARG A 453 10.15 43.48 -18.78
CA ARG A 453 9.13 43.73 -19.80
C ARG A 453 8.32 44.98 -19.51
N ALA A 454 7.98 45.25 -18.24
CA ALA A 454 7.20 46.42 -17.83
C ALA A 454 7.86 47.76 -18.21
N SER A 455 9.18 47.82 -18.30
CA SER A 455 9.92 49.01 -18.70
C SER A 455 10.02 49.23 -20.23
N LYS A 456 9.61 48.22 -21.03
CA LYS A 456 9.69 48.28 -22.51
C LYS A 456 8.36 48.86 -23.09
N PRO A 457 8.42 49.45 -24.29
CA PRO A 457 7.18 49.82 -25.00
C PRO A 457 6.34 48.59 -25.32
N LEU A 458 5.08 48.83 -25.74
CA LEU A 458 4.18 47.75 -26.18
C LEU A 458 4.88 46.95 -27.31
N MET A 459 4.64 45.64 -27.35
CA MET A 459 5.26 44.75 -28.34
C MET A 459 4.97 45.24 -29.77
N ALA A 460 5.93 45.07 -30.67
CA ALA A 460 5.80 45.45 -32.08
C ALA A 460 5.21 44.29 -32.92
N GLN A 461 5.35 43.04 -32.46
CA GLN A 461 4.90 41.83 -33.17
C GLN A 461 4.34 40.85 -32.17
N LEU A 462 3.35 40.04 -32.62
CA LEU A 462 2.79 38.97 -31.82
C LEU A 462 3.81 37.84 -31.66
N PRO A 463 3.83 37.21 -30.48
CA PRO A 463 4.61 35.98 -30.29
C PRO A 463 4.09 34.85 -31.19
N SER A 464 4.99 33.96 -31.61
CA SER A 464 4.68 32.86 -32.54
C SER A 464 3.62 31.86 -32.04
N TRP A 465 3.41 31.78 -30.72
CA TRP A 465 2.40 30.90 -30.13
C TRP A 465 0.97 31.46 -30.23
N VAL A 466 0.81 32.73 -30.54
CA VAL A 466 -0.52 33.35 -30.75
C VAL A 466 -1.01 33.04 -32.15
N PRO A 467 -2.19 32.42 -32.31
CA PRO A 467 -2.73 32.16 -33.65
C PRO A 467 -2.99 33.45 -34.42
N HIS A 468 -2.64 33.41 -35.68
CA HIS A 468 -2.93 34.47 -36.62
C HIS A 468 -3.57 33.85 -37.86
N PRO A 469 -4.78 34.22 -38.23
CA PRO A 469 -5.65 35.30 -37.74
C PRO A 469 -6.46 34.91 -36.49
N CYS A 470 -6.65 35.85 -35.58
CA CYS A 470 -7.57 35.72 -34.44
C CYS A 470 -7.92 37.10 -33.87
N SER A 471 -9.15 37.29 -33.46
CA SER A 471 -9.62 38.56 -32.86
C SER A 471 -9.16 38.68 -31.38
N SER A 472 -9.04 39.92 -30.89
CA SER A 472 -8.74 40.17 -29.47
C SER A 472 -9.79 39.57 -28.54
N LEU A 473 -11.05 39.49 -28.97
CA LEU A 473 -12.15 38.91 -28.19
C LEU A 473 -11.97 37.42 -27.96
N CYS A 474 -11.67 36.66 -29.02
CA CYS A 474 -11.42 35.22 -28.96
C CYS A 474 -10.13 34.93 -28.18
N THR A 475 -9.05 35.62 -28.52
CA THR A 475 -7.74 35.46 -27.84
C THR A 475 -7.85 35.65 -26.35
N THR A 476 -8.49 36.70 -25.88
CA THR A 476 -8.56 37.03 -24.45
C THR A 476 -9.44 36.04 -23.69
N HIS A 477 -10.46 35.52 -24.34
CA HIS A 477 -11.30 34.46 -23.77
C HIS A 477 -10.46 33.24 -23.42
N TYR A 478 -9.67 32.70 -24.38
CA TYR A 478 -8.82 31.54 -24.17
C TYR A 478 -7.65 31.86 -23.24
N MET A 479 -7.01 33.01 -23.33
CA MET A 479 -5.95 33.41 -22.43
C MET A 479 -6.42 33.48 -20.96
N ASN A 480 -7.67 33.96 -20.73
CA ASN A 480 -8.26 33.95 -19.39
C ASN A 480 -8.49 32.52 -18.88
N SER A 481 -8.93 31.58 -19.72
CA SER A 481 -9.12 30.18 -19.38
C SER A 481 -7.77 29.51 -19.03
N ILE A 482 -6.77 29.69 -19.87
CA ILE A 482 -5.42 29.18 -19.67
C ILE A 482 -4.79 29.76 -18.40
N LEU A 483 -4.96 31.08 -18.18
CA LEU A 483 -4.44 31.73 -16.98
C LEU A 483 -5.07 31.18 -15.71
N ASN A 484 -6.39 30.94 -15.71
CA ASN A 484 -7.06 30.32 -14.57
C ASN A 484 -6.52 28.93 -14.28
N THR A 485 -6.33 28.09 -15.31
CA THR A 485 -5.73 26.75 -15.17
C THR A 485 -4.33 26.81 -14.57
N ILE A 486 -3.48 27.74 -15.02
CA ILE A 486 -2.14 27.95 -14.47
C ILE A 486 -2.24 28.48 -13.03
N ALA A 487 -3.13 29.42 -12.74
CA ALA A 487 -3.29 30.00 -11.40
C ALA A 487 -3.76 28.96 -10.38
N ASP A 488 -4.70 28.10 -10.75
CA ASP A 488 -5.17 27.00 -9.93
C ASP A 488 -4.03 26.00 -9.67
N ALA A 489 -3.29 25.62 -10.69
CA ALA A 489 -2.13 24.74 -10.53
C ALA A 489 -1.04 25.35 -9.63
N VAL A 490 -0.74 26.64 -9.81
CA VAL A 490 0.19 27.38 -8.94
C VAL A 490 -0.30 27.42 -7.49
N LYS A 491 -1.60 27.60 -7.28
CA LYS A 491 -2.21 27.63 -5.94
C LYS A 491 -2.06 26.26 -5.25
N GLU A 492 -2.35 25.18 -5.94
CA GLU A 492 -2.22 23.82 -5.42
C GLU A 492 -0.75 23.46 -5.15
N LEU A 493 0.16 23.79 -6.06
CA LEU A 493 1.60 23.56 -5.85
C LEU A 493 2.15 24.36 -4.67
N LYS A 494 1.67 25.59 -4.44
CA LYS A 494 2.03 26.38 -3.25
C LYS A 494 1.50 25.77 -1.97
N ALA A 495 0.31 25.17 -2.00
CA ALA A 495 -0.27 24.49 -0.84
C ALA A 495 0.61 23.32 -0.35
N LEU A 496 1.39 22.71 -1.24
CA LEU A 496 2.37 21.66 -0.87
C LEU A 496 3.53 22.21 -0.02
N SER A 497 3.73 23.53 0.02
CA SER A 497 4.77 24.19 0.83
C SER A 497 6.18 23.67 0.58
N ILE A 498 6.53 23.39 -0.69
CA ILE A 498 7.88 22.94 -1.09
C ILE A 498 8.85 24.10 -0.93
N PRO A 499 9.93 23.96 -0.13
CA PRO A 499 10.87 25.05 0.13
C PRO A 499 11.54 25.55 -1.16
N GLY A 500 11.58 26.88 -1.37
CA GLY A 500 12.26 27.50 -2.51
C GLY A 500 11.41 27.62 -3.79
N THR A 501 10.23 26.98 -3.89
CA THR A 501 9.42 27.01 -5.12
C THR A 501 8.38 28.14 -5.15
N SER A 502 7.95 28.65 -3.98
CA SER A 502 6.89 29.64 -3.88
C SER A 502 7.18 30.94 -4.66
N ALA A 503 8.43 31.43 -4.59
CA ALA A 503 8.84 32.64 -5.30
C ALA A 503 8.84 32.40 -6.83
N GLN A 504 9.37 31.26 -7.30
CA GLN A 504 9.39 30.91 -8.72
C GLN A 504 7.99 30.79 -9.31
N LEU A 505 7.07 30.16 -8.56
CA LEU A 505 5.66 30.01 -8.98
C LEU A 505 4.92 31.35 -9.01
N GLN A 506 5.22 32.25 -8.07
CA GLN A 506 4.67 33.61 -8.09
C GLN A 506 5.19 34.41 -9.27
N GLU A 507 6.49 34.36 -9.50
CA GLU A 507 7.12 35.04 -10.63
C GLU A 507 6.58 34.55 -11.96
N LEU A 508 6.44 33.21 -12.13
CA LEU A 508 5.80 32.62 -13.30
C LEU A 508 4.40 33.21 -13.53
N LEU A 509 3.56 33.26 -12.52
CA LEU A 509 2.19 33.74 -12.64
C LEU A 509 2.16 35.22 -13.04
N LEU A 510 3.06 36.04 -12.48
CA LEU A 510 3.20 37.44 -12.85
C LEU A 510 3.69 37.60 -14.29
N ASP A 511 4.68 36.82 -14.71
CA ASP A 511 5.22 36.87 -16.06
C ASP A 511 4.17 36.46 -17.10
N VAL A 512 3.40 35.38 -16.82
CA VAL A 512 2.28 34.95 -17.70
C VAL A 512 1.22 36.02 -17.80
N ARG A 513 0.77 36.56 -16.67
CA ARG A 513 -0.27 37.61 -16.63
C ARG A 513 0.17 38.81 -17.45
N PHE A 514 1.40 39.27 -17.25
CA PHE A 514 1.89 40.43 -17.95
C PHE A 514 2.04 40.18 -19.45
N GLN A 515 2.57 39.02 -19.85
CA GLN A 515 2.70 38.64 -21.25
C GLN A 515 1.33 38.56 -21.93
N PHE A 516 0.34 37.97 -21.27
CA PHE A 516 -1.02 37.89 -21.81
C PHE A 516 -1.68 39.27 -21.90
N THR A 517 -1.44 40.14 -20.93
CA THR A 517 -1.89 41.53 -20.97
C THR A 517 -1.26 42.28 -22.15
N GLU A 518 0.04 42.10 -22.41
CA GLU A 518 0.73 42.72 -23.56
C GLU A 518 0.14 42.24 -24.90
N VAL A 519 -0.07 40.91 -25.03
CA VAL A 519 -0.70 40.32 -26.24
C VAL A 519 -2.11 40.87 -26.43
N HIS A 520 -2.88 40.91 -25.36
CA HIS A 520 -4.24 41.48 -25.40
C HIS A 520 -4.22 42.94 -25.82
N CYS A 521 -3.39 43.78 -25.23
CA CYS A 521 -3.26 45.18 -25.58
C CYS A 521 -2.88 45.38 -27.06
N PHE A 522 -1.93 44.57 -27.53
CA PHE A 522 -1.52 44.60 -28.92
C PHE A 522 -2.66 44.24 -29.88
N GLN A 523 -3.37 43.13 -29.63
CA GLN A 523 -4.49 42.71 -30.49
C GLN A 523 -5.67 43.63 -30.39
N TRP A 524 -5.99 44.19 -29.21
CA TRP A 524 -7.03 45.18 -29.05
C TRP A 524 -6.77 46.41 -29.94
N LEU A 525 -5.51 46.88 -29.98
CA LEU A 525 -5.11 47.98 -30.84
C LEU A 525 -5.18 47.62 -32.33
N GLN A 526 -4.80 46.39 -32.70
CA GLN A 526 -4.88 45.91 -34.08
C GLN A 526 -6.34 45.80 -34.56
N ASP A 527 -7.24 45.29 -33.70
CA ASP A 527 -8.66 45.21 -34.04
C ASP A 527 -9.30 46.60 -34.16
N ALA A 528 -8.88 47.56 -33.32
CA ALA A 528 -9.34 48.92 -33.40
C ALA A 528 -8.98 49.59 -34.75
N ARG A 529 -7.84 49.20 -35.37
CA ARG A 529 -7.44 49.72 -36.69
C ARG A 529 -8.37 49.33 -37.82
N VAL A 530 -8.98 48.12 -37.71
CA VAL A 530 -9.88 47.59 -38.75
C VAL A 530 -11.36 47.85 -38.45
N CYS A 531 -11.67 48.37 -37.26
CA CYS A 531 -13.02 48.64 -36.86
C CYS A 531 -13.76 49.57 -37.85
N HIS A 532 -13.10 50.54 -38.46
CA HIS A 532 -13.70 51.49 -39.36
C HIS A 532 -14.36 50.84 -40.62
N TYR A 533 -13.94 49.63 -41.04
CA TYR A 533 -14.58 48.88 -42.12
C TYR A 533 -15.99 48.39 -41.76
N LEU A 534 -16.35 48.38 -40.47
CA LEU A 534 -17.67 47.97 -39.98
C LEU A 534 -18.69 49.12 -39.90
N GLU A 535 -18.29 50.38 -40.14
CA GLU A 535 -19.16 51.52 -40.09
C GLU A 535 -20.03 51.59 -41.35
N ASN A 536 -21.36 51.62 -41.19
CA ASN A 536 -22.36 51.69 -42.26
C ASN A 536 -23.24 52.91 -42.15
N TRP A 537 -22.97 53.80 -41.19
CA TRP A 537 -23.71 55.01 -40.92
C TRP A 537 -25.22 54.81 -40.63
N VAL A 538 -25.62 53.61 -40.22
CA VAL A 538 -26.99 53.28 -39.86
C VAL A 538 -27.26 53.63 -38.40
N PRO A 539 -28.32 54.40 -38.08
CA PRO A 539 -28.68 54.69 -36.69
C PRO A 539 -29.00 53.43 -35.91
N ASN A 540 -28.62 53.43 -34.62
CA ASN A 540 -28.96 52.32 -33.75
C ASN A 540 -30.48 52.34 -33.44
N SER A 541 -31.11 51.15 -33.48
CA SER A 541 -32.55 51.00 -33.20
C SER A 541 -32.91 51.35 -31.75
N GLN A 542 -32.00 51.21 -30.80
CA GLN A 542 -32.20 51.52 -29.37
C GLN A 542 -31.85 52.98 -29.03
N GLN A 543 -30.86 53.55 -29.72
CA GLN A 543 -30.33 54.89 -29.50
C GLN A 543 -30.09 55.59 -30.84
N PRO A 544 -31.10 56.24 -31.40
CA PRO A 544 -31.02 56.83 -32.76
C PRO A 544 -29.96 57.95 -32.90
N SER A 545 -29.45 58.47 -31.79
CA SER A 545 -28.44 59.53 -31.79
C SER A 545 -27.01 58.99 -32.10
N ILE A 546 -26.81 57.68 -32.12
CA ILE A 546 -25.56 57.05 -32.42
C ILE A 546 -25.72 55.98 -33.49
N THR A 547 -24.62 55.67 -34.23
CA THR A 547 -24.66 54.59 -35.22
C THR A 547 -24.63 53.22 -34.53
N SER A 548 -25.18 52.21 -35.21
CA SER A 548 -25.15 50.83 -34.74
C SER A 548 -23.72 50.33 -34.52
N TYR A 549 -22.78 50.83 -35.31
CA TYR A 549 -21.38 50.53 -35.19
C TYR A 549 -20.75 51.16 -33.93
N LEU A 550 -21.02 52.44 -33.64
CA LEU A 550 -20.51 53.10 -32.43
C LEU A 550 -20.99 52.39 -31.16
N PHE A 551 -22.23 51.92 -31.18
CA PHE A 551 -22.75 51.05 -30.11
C PHE A 551 -21.94 49.75 -30.00
N SER A 552 -21.69 49.07 -31.13
CA SER A 552 -20.88 47.86 -31.17
C SER A 552 -19.44 48.08 -30.68
N PHE A 553 -18.84 49.22 -31.05
CA PHE A 553 -17.52 49.63 -30.58
C PHE A 553 -17.48 49.89 -29.05
N SER A 554 -18.55 50.45 -28.51
CA SER A 554 -18.66 50.60 -27.05
C SER A 554 -18.71 49.25 -26.32
N VAL A 555 -19.42 48.28 -26.89
CA VAL A 555 -19.47 46.90 -26.39
C VAL A 555 -18.09 46.24 -26.50
N PHE A 556 -17.42 46.39 -27.64
CA PHE A 556 -16.04 45.91 -27.87
C PHE A 556 -15.07 46.43 -26.84
N ASN A 557 -15.02 47.74 -26.62
CA ASN A 557 -14.11 48.34 -25.65
C ASN A 557 -14.45 47.95 -24.21
N ARG A 558 -15.73 47.92 -23.87
CA ARG A 558 -16.17 47.49 -22.53
C ARG A 558 -15.79 46.05 -22.24
N TRP A 559 -15.90 45.16 -23.23
CA TRP A 559 -15.57 43.77 -23.08
C TRP A 559 -14.03 43.60 -22.94
N ASN A 560 -13.24 44.19 -23.87
CA ASN A 560 -11.76 44.12 -23.80
C ASN A 560 -11.20 44.73 -22.51
N ALA A 561 -11.72 45.87 -22.07
CA ALA A 561 -11.30 46.45 -20.80
C ALA A 561 -11.60 45.51 -19.61
N ARG A 562 -12.82 44.95 -19.58
CA ARG A 562 -13.20 44.02 -18.51
C ARG A 562 -12.32 42.79 -18.48
N GLU A 563 -12.13 42.13 -19.61
CA GLU A 563 -11.33 40.93 -19.70
C GLU A 563 -9.83 41.22 -19.48
N GLY A 564 -9.33 42.36 -19.92
CA GLY A 564 -7.98 42.83 -19.60
C GLY A 564 -7.74 43.01 -18.07
N PHE A 565 -8.74 43.52 -17.35
CA PHE A 565 -8.68 43.59 -15.89
C PHE A 565 -8.67 42.19 -15.24
N TYR A 566 -9.30 41.19 -15.82
CA TYR A 566 -9.21 39.80 -15.34
C TYR A 566 -7.80 39.23 -15.58
N LEU A 567 -7.19 39.48 -16.73
CA LEU A 567 -5.81 39.06 -17.00
C LEU A 567 -4.81 39.65 -15.97
N GLY A 568 -4.98 40.93 -15.63
CA GLY A 568 -4.13 41.59 -14.63
C GLY A 568 -4.41 41.19 -13.20
N ASP A 569 -5.54 40.50 -12.91
CA ASP A 569 -6.01 40.16 -11.55
C ASP A 569 -6.06 41.37 -10.60
N VAL A 570 -6.49 42.50 -11.13
CA VAL A 570 -6.55 43.79 -10.40
C VAL A 570 -7.48 43.71 -9.18
N ARG A 571 -8.32 42.65 -9.09
CA ARG A 571 -9.31 42.45 -8.02
C ARG A 571 -8.81 41.59 -6.85
N SER A 572 -7.70 40.91 -7.00
CA SER A 572 -7.18 40.02 -5.94
C SER A 572 -6.55 40.80 -4.79
N LYS A 573 -7.26 40.90 -3.69
CA LYS A 573 -6.89 41.70 -2.49
C LYS A 573 -6.06 40.93 -1.46
N GLN A 574 -5.07 40.13 -1.80
CA GLN A 574 -4.24 39.48 -0.76
C GLN A 574 -2.76 39.90 -0.81
N GLY A 575 -2.47 40.76 0.14
CA GLY A 575 -1.27 41.31 0.70
C GLY A 575 0.10 40.81 0.28
N THR A 576 0.83 41.66 -0.39
CA THR A 576 2.26 41.98 -0.26
C THR A 576 2.70 42.83 -1.46
N THR A 577 3.27 44.01 -1.27
CA THR A 577 3.83 44.92 -2.31
C THR A 577 2.97 45.08 -3.59
N LYS A 578 1.66 45.07 -3.45
CA LYS A 578 0.68 44.97 -4.53
C LYS A 578 0.51 46.24 -5.34
N ASP A 579 0.69 47.36 -4.70
CA ASP A 579 0.30 48.64 -5.30
C ASP A 579 1.10 48.95 -6.57
N ASP A 580 2.37 48.60 -6.62
CA ASP A 580 3.21 48.87 -7.81
C ASP A 580 2.89 47.96 -9.00
N VAL A 581 2.62 46.67 -8.74
CA VAL A 581 2.32 45.68 -9.80
C VAL A 581 0.94 45.92 -10.41
N ASP A 582 -0.07 46.11 -9.56
CA ASP A 582 -1.43 46.41 -10.00
C ASP A 582 -1.51 47.73 -10.79
N ASN A 583 -0.75 48.75 -10.37
CA ASN A 583 -0.65 50.02 -11.07
C ASN A 583 -0.05 49.90 -12.47
N LEU A 584 0.96 49.06 -12.66
CA LEU A 584 1.57 48.85 -13.98
C LEU A 584 0.63 48.19 -14.96
N PHE A 585 -0.16 47.19 -14.55
CA PHE A 585 -1.18 46.56 -15.38
C PHE A 585 -2.27 47.56 -15.74
N VAL A 586 -2.79 48.31 -14.77
CA VAL A 586 -3.80 49.36 -14.97
C VAL A 586 -3.29 50.45 -15.88
N SER A 587 -2.05 50.92 -15.72
CA SER A 587 -1.45 51.94 -16.60
C SER A 587 -1.37 51.41 -18.01
N ARG A 588 -0.91 50.19 -18.22
CA ARG A 588 -0.78 49.58 -19.55
C ARG A 588 -2.13 49.49 -20.26
N LEU A 589 -3.17 49.03 -19.56
CA LEU A 589 -4.54 48.95 -20.11
C LEU A 589 -5.12 50.34 -20.43
N LYS A 590 -4.89 51.33 -19.55
CA LYS A 590 -5.35 52.72 -19.79
C LYS A 590 -4.67 53.34 -20.99
N ASP A 591 -3.33 53.21 -21.11
CA ASP A 591 -2.57 53.73 -22.23
C ASP A 591 -3.02 53.10 -23.54
N THR A 592 -3.28 51.77 -23.52
CA THR A 592 -3.83 51.05 -24.69
C THR A 592 -5.25 51.53 -25.02
N PHE A 593 -6.13 51.71 -24.02
CA PHE A 593 -7.47 52.19 -24.25
C PHE A 593 -7.47 53.58 -24.93
N VAL A 594 -6.59 54.48 -24.48
CA VAL A 594 -6.46 55.81 -25.11
C VAL A 594 -5.98 55.70 -26.56
N GLN A 595 -4.98 54.81 -26.81
CA GLN A 595 -4.49 54.55 -28.16
C GLN A 595 -5.55 53.94 -29.06
N VAL A 596 -6.36 53.01 -28.53
CA VAL A 596 -7.51 52.39 -29.24
C VAL A 596 -8.53 53.43 -29.64
N LEU A 597 -8.89 54.36 -28.73
CA LEU A 597 -9.80 55.47 -29.07
C LEU A 597 -9.22 56.38 -30.15
N HIS A 598 -7.94 56.75 -30.06
CA HIS A 598 -7.26 57.54 -31.06
C HIS A 598 -7.24 56.84 -32.44
N THR A 599 -6.88 55.57 -32.46
CA THR A 599 -6.86 54.75 -33.68
C THR A 599 -8.26 54.59 -34.30
N PHE A 600 -9.26 54.44 -33.45
CA PHE A 600 -10.66 54.41 -33.90
C PHE A 600 -11.09 55.71 -34.55
N LEU A 601 -10.77 56.88 -33.92
CA LEU A 601 -11.11 58.19 -34.48
C LEU A 601 -10.38 58.44 -35.81
N GLU A 602 -9.08 58.06 -35.92
CA GLU A 602 -8.38 58.09 -37.19
C GLU A 602 -9.02 57.19 -38.25
N GLY A 603 -9.50 55.99 -37.84
CA GLY A 603 -10.22 55.08 -38.71
C GLY A 603 -11.52 55.69 -39.24
N LEU A 604 -12.31 56.37 -38.36
CA LEU A 604 -13.53 57.07 -38.78
C LEU A 604 -13.24 58.21 -39.78
N VAL A 605 -12.19 58.97 -39.53
CA VAL A 605 -11.78 60.02 -40.48
C VAL A 605 -11.43 59.41 -41.85
N ARG A 606 -10.70 58.29 -41.88
CA ARG A 606 -10.41 57.55 -43.12
C ARG A 606 -11.70 57.03 -43.79
N ALA A 607 -12.61 56.44 -43.02
CA ALA A 607 -13.88 55.95 -43.53
C ALA A 607 -14.74 57.07 -44.14
N ALA A 608 -14.75 58.27 -43.52
CA ALA A 608 -15.46 59.42 -44.02
C ALA A 608 -14.80 60.02 -45.28
N GLN A 609 -13.50 59.86 -45.47
CA GLN A 609 -12.73 60.34 -46.62
C GLN A 609 -12.67 59.34 -47.80
N SER A 610 -12.94 58.05 -47.53
CA SER A 610 -12.91 57.01 -48.56
C SER A 610 -14.27 57.03 -49.29
N GLU A 611 -14.31 57.46 -50.54
CA GLU A 611 -15.45 57.35 -51.46
C GLU A 611 -15.76 55.89 -51.87
N HIS A 612 -15.01 54.91 -51.32
CA HIS A 612 -15.17 53.54 -51.72
C HIS A 612 -16.27 52.84 -50.89
N ASP A 613 -17.43 52.69 -51.54
CA ASP A 613 -18.39 51.66 -51.20
C ASP A 613 -17.77 50.29 -51.23
N VAL A 614 -17.64 49.63 -50.10
CA VAL A 614 -17.27 48.21 -50.03
C VAL A 614 -18.57 47.40 -49.98
N PRO A 615 -19.10 46.93 -51.13
CA PRO A 615 -20.44 46.33 -51.22
C PRO A 615 -20.56 45.02 -50.46
N GLU A 616 -19.43 44.35 -50.24
CA GLU A 616 -19.39 43.05 -49.56
C GLU A 616 -19.70 43.12 -48.04
N LEU A 617 -19.44 44.23 -47.38
CA LEU A 617 -19.78 44.45 -45.99
C LEU A 617 -21.24 44.84 -45.75
N ARG A 618 -21.88 45.45 -46.75
CA ARG A 618 -23.32 45.80 -46.68
C ARG A 618 -24.21 44.55 -46.66
N THR A 619 -23.78 43.45 -47.24
CA THR A 619 -24.51 42.16 -47.25
C THR A 619 -24.38 41.36 -45.95
N LEU A 620 -23.45 41.70 -45.09
CA LEU A 620 -23.20 41.02 -43.80
C LEU A 620 -23.88 41.70 -42.61
N MET A 621 -24.40 42.92 -42.79
CA MET A 621 -25.16 43.70 -41.82
C MET A 621 -26.66 43.66 -42.12
#